data_18662a97dde44923b80b9123fa66c89e
#
_entry.id   18662a97dde44923b80b9123fa66c89e
#
_cell.length_a   1.000
_cell.length_b   1.000
_cell.length_c   1.000
_cell.angle_alpha   90.00
_cell.angle_beta   90.00
_cell.angle_gamma   90.00
#
_symmetry.space_group_name_H-M   'P 1'
#
loop_
_entity.id
_entity.type
_entity.pdbx_description
1 polymer ?
#
loop_
_entity_poly.entity_id
_entity_poly.type
_entity_poly.pdbx_seq_one_letter_code
_entity_poly.pdbx_strand_id
1 'polypeptide(L)'
;FMTQRTSPMTSFAPDFARVETLPQLLASRVAHTPDAQAYRAFDPTTHDWVHLTWKQAAQRVAQWAQAMVATQLPTAARVAILLPNGLNAMCADQSTLATGCVPVPLHAIDNPGSIAYILADCEASMLIVGQAEHWENIRAIGTEFPALRAVVIVDEDGADSACAASTDGPAVGTLAQWLASAPRAAELPAPTPPGPEDLAALVYTSGTTGKPKGVMLTHRNVVSDVKAVLQRIVPTVDDVFLSFLPLSHTFERTGGYYLPIAAGSCVAYARSVPLLAEDLKTVRPTVLVSVPRIYERVHAKLLEKLSPTPWKMQLYEAAQNKGWARFCVAQGLPAPQADEGRAAGWMAALPWPLLQALVAKPLLAQFGGRVRVAVSGGAPLSPTIAKCFL
;
A
#
# COMPACT_ATOMS: atom_id res chain seq x y z
N PHE A 1 10.34 -3.39 -19.58
CA PHE A 1 11.70 -2.84 -19.39
C PHE A 1 12.38 -3.59 -18.24
N MET A 2 13.02 -4.71 -18.56
CA MET A 2 14.05 -5.29 -17.68
C MET A 2 15.38 -4.94 -18.30
N THR A 3 16.01 -3.89 -17.82
CA THR A 3 17.40 -3.58 -18.08
C THR A 3 18.22 -3.99 -16.87
N GLN A 4 19.15 -4.91 -17.12
CA GLN A 4 20.28 -5.35 -16.29
C GLN A 4 19.96 -5.94 -14.91
N ARG A 5 20.25 -7.24 -14.79
CA ARG A 5 20.50 -7.93 -13.54
C ARG A 5 21.73 -7.33 -12.86
N THR A 6 21.55 -6.36 -12.02
CA THR A 6 22.48 -6.13 -10.92
C THR A 6 22.23 -7.25 -9.91
N SER A 7 23.28 -7.82 -9.36
CA SER A 7 23.22 -8.93 -8.40
C SER A 7 22.17 -8.65 -7.32
N PRO A 8 21.18 -9.52 -7.10
CA PRO A 8 20.04 -9.26 -6.22
C PRO A 8 20.39 -9.14 -4.73
N MET A 9 21.63 -9.38 -4.36
CA MET A 9 22.06 -9.48 -2.95
C MET A 9 22.42 -8.18 -2.25
N THR A 10 22.58 -7.05 -2.95
CA THR A 10 23.05 -5.79 -2.33
C THR A 10 21.94 -4.87 -1.83
N SER A 11 20.67 -5.16 -2.12
CA SER A 11 19.51 -4.33 -1.73
C SER A 11 18.88 -4.76 -0.40
N PHE A 12 19.10 -5.98 0.03
CA PHE A 12 18.50 -6.51 1.27
C PHE A 12 19.40 -6.30 2.47
N ALA A 13 18.78 -6.09 3.64
CA ALA A 13 19.52 -6.11 4.89
C ALA A 13 20.25 -7.47 5.03
N PRO A 14 21.49 -7.51 5.54
CA PRO A 14 22.29 -8.75 5.64
C PRO A 14 21.60 -9.86 6.45
N ASP A 15 20.75 -9.47 7.41
CA ASP A 15 19.99 -10.36 8.28
C ASP A 15 18.58 -10.71 7.77
N PHE A 16 18.19 -10.20 6.58
CA PHE A 16 16.83 -10.39 6.03
C PHE A 16 16.42 -11.87 5.94
N ALA A 17 17.35 -12.76 5.66
CA ALA A 17 17.07 -14.21 5.64
C ALA A 17 16.56 -14.74 6.99
N ARG A 18 16.96 -14.11 8.11
CA ARG A 18 16.58 -14.48 9.48
C ARG A 18 15.32 -13.79 9.97
N VAL A 19 14.78 -12.82 9.21
CA VAL A 19 13.54 -12.13 9.57
C VAL A 19 12.38 -13.13 9.52
N GLU A 20 11.65 -13.27 10.61
CA GLU A 20 10.51 -14.18 10.75
C GLU A 20 9.21 -13.44 11.10
N THR A 21 9.31 -12.18 11.62
CA THR A 21 8.14 -11.37 12.00
C THR A 21 8.19 -10.00 11.36
N LEU A 22 7.04 -9.33 11.25
CA LEU A 22 6.94 -7.99 10.67
C LEU A 22 7.64 -6.91 11.52
N PRO A 23 7.61 -6.93 12.87
CA PRO A 23 8.44 -6.03 13.66
C PRO A 23 9.94 -6.21 13.39
N GLN A 24 10.41 -7.47 13.23
CA GLN A 24 11.81 -7.73 12.84
C GLN A 24 12.11 -7.17 11.45
N LEU A 25 11.17 -7.22 10.52
CA LEU A 25 11.34 -6.67 9.16
C LEU A 25 11.63 -5.17 9.20
N LEU A 26 10.83 -4.40 9.94
CA LEU A 26 11.04 -2.97 10.11
C LEU A 26 12.34 -2.67 10.87
N ALA A 27 12.60 -3.37 11.97
CA ALA A 27 13.80 -3.19 12.78
C ALA A 27 15.09 -3.45 11.97
N SER A 28 15.12 -4.54 11.20
CA SER A 28 16.24 -4.86 10.29
C SER A 28 16.44 -3.76 9.25
N ARG A 29 15.36 -3.23 8.66
CA ARG A 29 15.44 -2.12 7.70
C ARG A 29 16.00 -0.85 8.31
N VAL A 30 15.51 -0.47 9.48
CA VAL A 30 15.98 0.72 10.21
C VAL A 30 17.46 0.60 10.59
N ALA A 31 17.89 -0.58 11.02
CA ALA A 31 19.28 -0.83 11.36
C ALA A 31 20.21 -0.74 10.12
N HIS A 32 19.72 -1.16 8.95
CA HIS A 32 20.53 -1.24 7.73
C HIS A 32 20.64 0.10 7.00
N THR A 33 19.55 0.86 6.87
CA THR A 33 19.51 2.14 6.13
C THR A 33 18.73 3.22 6.87
N PRO A 34 19.14 3.64 8.08
CA PRO A 34 18.35 4.52 8.95
C PRO A 34 18.03 5.87 8.31
N ASP A 35 18.97 6.44 7.56
CA ASP A 35 18.88 7.78 7.00
C ASP A 35 18.34 7.79 5.55
N ALA A 36 18.09 6.62 4.94
CA ALA A 36 17.46 6.54 3.63
C ALA A 36 15.99 6.92 3.70
N GLN A 37 15.46 7.44 2.58
CA GLN A 37 14.07 7.86 2.47
C GLN A 37 13.14 6.64 2.53
N ALA A 38 12.20 6.66 3.49
CA ALA A 38 11.23 5.61 3.73
C ALA A 38 9.85 5.94 3.15
N TYR A 39 9.35 7.13 3.48
CA TYR A 39 7.98 7.53 3.14
C TYR A 39 7.91 8.95 2.60
N ARG A 40 6.90 9.18 1.73
CA ARG A 40 6.45 10.49 1.29
C ARG A 40 4.95 10.60 1.50
N ALA A 41 4.50 11.69 2.07
CA ALA A 41 3.07 12.00 2.20
C ALA A 41 2.84 13.48 1.90
N PHE A 42 1.70 13.79 1.32
CA PHE A 42 1.31 15.18 1.10
C PHE A 42 0.78 15.76 2.41
N ASP A 43 1.31 16.91 2.80
CA ASP A 43 0.81 17.68 3.93
C ASP A 43 -0.15 18.76 3.42
N PRO A 44 -1.45 18.68 3.73
CA PRO A 44 -2.43 19.66 3.29
C PRO A 44 -2.23 21.04 3.91
N THR A 45 -1.52 21.15 5.04
CA THR A 45 -1.27 22.42 5.72
C THR A 45 -0.20 23.24 5.00
N THR A 46 0.89 22.58 4.63
CA THR A 46 2.02 23.21 3.92
C THR A 46 1.86 23.17 2.40
N HIS A 47 0.91 22.41 1.88
CA HIS A 47 0.73 22.11 0.46
C HIS A 47 1.97 21.49 -0.21
N ASP A 48 2.76 20.72 0.54
CA ASP A 48 4.00 20.13 0.05
C ASP A 48 4.10 18.64 0.45
N TRP A 49 5.06 17.93 -0.16
CA TRP A 49 5.35 16.55 0.15
C TRP A 49 6.35 16.42 1.29
N VAL A 50 5.89 15.89 2.41
CA VAL A 50 6.73 15.58 3.59
C VAL A 50 7.48 14.27 3.34
N HIS A 51 8.75 14.24 3.71
CA HIS A 51 9.62 13.09 3.58
C HIS A 51 10.05 12.59 4.96
N LEU A 52 9.99 11.28 5.16
CA LEU A 52 10.52 10.62 6.35
C LEU A 52 11.62 9.63 5.98
N THR A 53 12.67 9.60 6.78
CA THR A 53 13.67 8.53 6.76
C THR A 53 13.16 7.31 7.54
N TRP A 54 13.79 6.15 7.38
CA TRP A 54 13.48 4.94 8.16
C TRP A 54 13.60 5.19 9.65
N LYS A 55 14.64 5.92 10.08
CA LYS A 55 14.83 6.32 11.49
C LYS A 55 13.69 7.19 12.01
N GLN A 56 13.26 8.19 11.25
CA GLN A 56 12.14 9.06 11.63
C GLN A 56 10.81 8.30 11.69
N ALA A 57 10.59 7.39 10.73
CA ALA A 57 9.41 6.52 10.75
C ALA A 57 9.40 5.62 11.99
N ALA A 58 10.53 5.00 12.33
CA ALA A 58 10.66 4.18 13.53
C ALA A 58 10.43 4.98 14.82
N GLN A 59 10.90 6.22 14.88
CA GLN A 59 10.65 7.10 16.03
C GLN A 59 9.16 7.40 16.22
N ARG A 60 8.44 7.67 15.13
CA ARG A 60 6.97 7.85 15.18
C ARG A 60 6.25 6.57 15.62
N VAL A 61 6.65 5.43 15.05
CA VAL A 61 6.11 4.11 15.46
C VAL A 61 6.35 3.85 16.94
N ALA A 62 7.53 4.19 17.46
CA ALA A 62 7.85 4.02 18.88
C ALA A 62 6.96 4.89 19.79
N GLN A 63 6.66 6.14 19.40
CA GLN A 63 5.74 7.01 20.15
C GLN A 63 4.33 6.40 20.21
N TRP A 64 3.83 5.91 19.08
CA TRP A 64 2.53 5.22 19.04
C TRP A 64 2.53 3.92 19.85
N ALA A 65 3.62 3.15 19.78
CA ALA A 65 3.76 1.92 20.57
C ALA A 65 3.75 2.21 22.09
N GLN A 66 4.37 3.30 22.55
CA GLN A 66 4.31 3.73 23.95
C GLN A 66 2.86 4.01 24.38
N ALA A 67 2.11 4.78 23.59
CA ALA A 67 0.71 5.05 23.87
C ALA A 67 -0.15 3.78 23.81
N MET A 68 0.15 2.86 22.90
CA MET A 68 -0.52 1.55 22.81
C MET A 68 -0.30 0.71 24.07
N VAL A 69 0.95 0.63 24.58
CA VAL A 69 1.27 -0.08 25.82
C VAL A 69 0.55 0.58 27.01
N ALA A 70 0.53 1.91 27.07
CA ALA A 70 -0.16 2.67 28.12
C ALA A 70 -1.68 2.43 28.13
N THR A 71 -2.27 2.04 27.02
CA THR A 71 -3.70 1.69 26.93
C THR A 71 -4.02 0.35 27.62
N GLN A 72 -3.00 -0.44 28.00
CA GLN A 72 -3.14 -1.71 28.74
C GLN A 72 -4.10 -2.69 28.05
N LEU A 73 -3.97 -2.85 26.74
CA LEU A 73 -4.76 -3.81 25.99
C LEU A 73 -4.39 -5.26 26.37
N PRO A 74 -5.34 -6.21 26.25
CA PRO A 74 -5.03 -7.64 26.43
C PRO A 74 -3.94 -8.13 25.47
N THR A 75 -3.29 -9.22 25.82
CA THR A 75 -2.35 -9.90 24.91
C THR A 75 -3.05 -10.28 23.61
N ALA A 76 -2.39 -10.06 22.47
CA ALA A 76 -2.93 -10.28 21.13
C ALA A 76 -4.28 -9.56 20.85
N ALA A 77 -4.49 -8.41 21.52
CA ALA A 77 -5.67 -7.59 21.31
C ALA A 77 -5.82 -7.18 19.84
N ARG A 78 -7.04 -7.23 19.32
CA ARG A 78 -7.34 -6.76 17.96
C ARG A 78 -7.50 -5.25 17.97
N VAL A 79 -6.71 -4.59 17.15
CA VAL A 79 -6.73 -3.13 16.94
C VAL A 79 -7.27 -2.86 15.56
N ALA A 80 -8.49 -2.37 15.48
CA ALA A 80 -9.13 -2.00 14.23
C ALA A 80 -8.58 -0.65 13.73
N ILE A 81 -8.20 -0.59 12.46
CA ILE A 81 -7.59 0.58 11.84
C ILE A 81 -8.45 1.03 10.67
N LEU A 82 -9.23 2.08 10.86
CA LEU A 82 -10.10 2.70 9.87
C LEU A 82 -9.50 4.02 9.39
N LEU A 83 -8.37 3.93 8.71
CA LEU A 83 -7.61 5.07 8.20
C LEU A 83 -7.36 4.94 6.70
N PRO A 84 -7.31 6.05 5.97
CA PRO A 84 -6.77 6.05 4.61
C PRO A 84 -5.28 5.71 4.63
N ASN A 85 -4.75 5.26 3.48
CA ASN A 85 -3.31 5.05 3.34
C ASN A 85 -2.56 6.34 3.68
N GLY A 86 -1.53 6.24 4.51
CA GLY A 86 -0.77 7.39 4.95
C GLY A 86 0.15 7.08 6.13
N LEU A 87 0.82 8.11 6.63
CA LEU A 87 1.76 7.97 7.74
C LEU A 87 1.08 7.50 9.03
N ASN A 88 -0.14 7.98 9.31
CA ASN A 88 -0.89 7.57 10.50
C ASN A 88 -1.33 6.10 10.42
N ALA A 89 -1.76 5.62 9.24
CA ALA A 89 -2.08 4.22 9.02
C ALA A 89 -0.85 3.33 9.20
N MET A 90 0.30 3.76 8.69
CA MET A 90 1.58 3.08 8.89
C MET A 90 1.98 3.04 10.37
N CYS A 91 1.88 4.16 11.09
CA CYS A 91 2.18 4.21 12.52
C CYS A 91 1.24 3.31 13.32
N ALA A 92 -0.07 3.34 13.05
CA ALA A 92 -1.06 2.49 13.70
C ALA A 92 -0.77 1.00 13.48
N ASP A 93 -0.51 0.60 12.24
CA ASP A 93 -0.21 -0.80 11.88
C ASP A 93 1.10 -1.28 12.55
N GLN A 94 2.19 -0.55 12.38
CA GLN A 94 3.51 -0.96 12.89
C GLN A 94 3.58 -0.91 14.42
N SER A 95 2.94 0.05 15.08
CA SER A 95 2.88 0.09 16.55
C SER A 95 2.04 -1.05 17.11
N THR A 96 0.93 -1.40 16.46
CA THR A 96 0.12 -2.56 16.83
C THR A 96 0.94 -3.85 16.76
N LEU A 97 1.67 -4.04 15.65
CA LEU A 97 2.55 -5.20 15.48
C LEU A 97 3.71 -5.22 16.51
N ALA A 98 4.33 -4.07 16.76
CA ALA A 98 5.45 -3.94 17.69
C ALA A 98 5.05 -4.23 19.15
N THR A 99 3.79 -4.07 19.50
CA THR A 99 3.25 -4.35 20.85
C THR A 99 2.64 -5.74 20.99
N GLY A 100 2.76 -6.60 19.98
CA GLY A 100 2.20 -7.95 19.98
C GLY A 100 0.67 -7.98 19.86
N CYS A 101 0.06 -6.86 19.47
CA CYS A 101 -1.35 -6.77 19.12
C CYS A 101 -1.56 -7.14 17.62
N VAL A 102 -2.81 -7.38 17.24
CA VAL A 102 -3.19 -7.82 15.90
C VAL A 102 -3.92 -6.71 15.16
N PRO A 103 -3.36 -6.12 14.11
CA PRO A 103 -4.06 -5.13 13.30
C PRO A 103 -5.20 -5.76 12.52
N VAL A 104 -6.35 -5.06 12.54
CA VAL A 104 -7.54 -5.35 11.73
C VAL A 104 -7.75 -4.17 10.79
N PRO A 105 -7.13 -4.20 9.59
CA PRO A 105 -7.25 -3.10 8.65
C PRO A 105 -8.64 -3.08 8.03
N LEU A 106 -9.32 -1.94 8.16
CA LEU A 106 -10.65 -1.69 7.64
C LEU A 106 -10.60 -0.80 6.40
N HIS A 107 -11.58 -0.92 5.54
CA HIS A 107 -11.68 -0.06 4.36
C HIS A 107 -12.50 1.20 4.69
N ALA A 108 -11.92 2.38 4.46
CA ALA A 108 -12.54 3.65 4.84
C ALA A 108 -13.88 3.96 4.15
N ILE A 109 -14.18 3.27 3.04
CA ILE A 109 -15.45 3.43 2.30
C ILE A 109 -16.49 2.34 2.62
N ASP A 110 -16.17 1.39 3.52
CA ASP A 110 -17.16 0.40 3.94
C ASP A 110 -18.29 1.08 4.72
N ASN A 111 -19.51 0.54 4.59
CA ASN A 111 -20.64 1.10 5.31
C ASN A 111 -20.50 0.86 6.82
N PRO A 112 -21.05 1.76 7.67
CA PRO A 112 -20.92 1.67 9.13
C PRO A 112 -21.43 0.35 9.72
N GLY A 113 -22.47 -0.26 9.13
CA GLY A 113 -23.00 -1.55 9.58
C GLY A 113 -22.03 -2.70 9.36
N SER A 114 -21.30 -2.72 8.22
CA SER A 114 -20.24 -3.70 7.98
C SER A 114 -19.08 -3.53 8.94
N ILE A 115 -18.69 -2.28 9.23
CA ILE A 115 -17.61 -1.99 10.18
C ILE A 115 -18.04 -2.41 11.59
N ALA A 116 -19.27 -2.07 12.02
CA ALA A 116 -19.81 -2.49 13.31
C ALA A 116 -19.82 -4.02 13.46
N TYR A 117 -20.23 -4.73 12.40
CA TYR A 117 -20.16 -6.19 12.39
C TYR A 117 -18.73 -6.70 12.59
N ILE A 118 -17.74 -6.15 11.87
CA ILE A 118 -16.35 -6.57 11.97
C ILE A 118 -15.79 -6.30 13.36
N LEU A 119 -16.07 -5.13 13.96
CA LEU A 119 -15.63 -4.79 15.32
C LEU A 119 -16.15 -5.77 16.35
N ALA A 120 -17.43 -6.17 16.24
CA ALA A 120 -18.04 -7.15 17.12
C ALA A 120 -17.48 -8.56 16.88
N ASP A 121 -17.39 -9.01 15.62
CA ASP A 121 -16.95 -10.35 15.23
C ASP A 121 -15.50 -10.63 15.64
N CYS A 122 -14.59 -9.63 15.46
CA CYS A 122 -13.21 -9.78 15.90
C CYS A 122 -12.97 -9.42 17.35
N GLU A 123 -14.00 -9.02 18.11
CA GLU A 123 -13.88 -8.51 19.49
C GLU A 123 -12.78 -7.45 19.58
N ALA A 124 -12.84 -6.43 18.73
CA ALA A 124 -11.85 -5.37 18.70
C ALA A 124 -11.72 -4.70 20.07
N SER A 125 -10.50 -4.60 20.57
CA SER A 125 -10.21 -3.97 21.87
C SER A 125 -9.89 -2.48 21.72
N MET A 126 -9.52 -2.05 20.52
CA MET A 126 -9.25 -0.65 20.18
C MET A 126 -9.66 -0.37 18.73
N LEU A 127 -10.14 0.85 18.49
CA LEU A 127 -10.42 1.40 17.18
C LEU A 127 -9.60 2.68 16.98
N ILE A 128 -8.85 2.75 15.87
CA ILE A 128 -8.20 3.97 15.41
C ILE A 128 -8.92 4.41 14.15
N VAL A 129 -9.52 5.59 14.17
CA VAL A 129 -10.40 6.09 13.12
C VAL A 129 -9.97 7.47 12.65
N GLY A 130 -10.15 7.75 11.35
CA GLY A 130 -9.74 9.04 10.77
C GLY A 130 -10.57 10.18 11.35
N GLN A 131 -11.88 10.16 11.17
CA GLN A 131 -12.79 11.24 11.51
C GLN A 131 -13.77 10.84 12.59
N ALA A 132 -14.16 11.81 13.42
CA ALA A 132 -15.16 11.62 14.48
C ALA A 132 -16.50 11.08 13.94
N GLU A 133 -16.93 11.58 12.77
CA GLU A 133 -18.16 11.17 12.11
C GLU A 133 -18.19 9.65 11.83
N HIS A 134 -17.07 9.04 11.46
CA HIS A 134 -17.00 7.60 11.25
C HIS A 134 -17.35 6.82 12.52
N TRP A 135 -16.81 7.25 13.68
CA TRP A 135 -17.14 6.63 14.97
C TRP A 135 -18.61 6.83 15.35
N GLU A 136 -19.12 8.05 15.17
CA GLU A 136 -20.53 8.36 15.46
C GLU A 136 -21.47 7.52 14.60
N ASN A 137 -21.20 7.38 13.31
CA ASN A 137 -21.98 6.53 12.40
C ASN A 137 -21.94 5.05 12.79
N ILE A 138 -20.76 4.53 13.22
CA ILE A 138 -20.62 3.15 13.71
C ILE A 138 -21.44 2.95 14.99
N ARG A 139 -21.35 3.88 15.94
CA ARG A 139 -22.09 3.82 17.22
C ARG A 139 -23.60 3.90 16.99
N ALA A 140 -24.06 4.69 16.02
CA ALA A 140 -25.47 4.85 15.68
C ALA A 140 -26.13 3.56 15.18
N ILE A 141 -25.35 2.55 14.75
CA ILE A 141 -25.87 1.22 14.37
C ILE A 141 -26.49 0.49 15.59
N GLY A 142 -26.07 0.84 16.83
CA GLY A 142 -26.59 0.23 18.04
C GLY A 142 -25.98 -1.15 18.37
N THR A 143 -24.92 -1.55 17.69
CA THR A 143 -24.16 -2.78 18.01
C THR A 143 -23.34 -2.54 19.28
N GLU A 144 -23.38 -3.48 20.22
CA GLU A 144 -22.56 -3.45 21.41
C GLU A 144 -21.14 -3.95 21.14
N PHE A 145 -20.14 -3.28 21.71
CA PHE A 145 -18.73 -3.62 21.59
C PHE A 145 -18.10 -3.86 22.97
N PRO A 146 -18.41 -4.97 23.64
CA PRO A 146 -18.00 -5.20 25.04
C PRO A 146 -16.48 -5.31 25.21
N ALA A 147 -15.75 -5.69 24.17
CA ALA A 147 -14.29 -5.77 24.18
C ALA A 147 -13.61 -4.43 23.91
N LEU A 148 -14.33 -3.44 23.36
CA LEU A 148 -13.74 -2.16 22.91
C LEU A 148 -13.45 -1.27 24.12
N ARG A 149 -12.19 -0.97 24.35
CA ARG A 149 -11.70 -0.16 25.49
C ARG A 149 -11.36 1.27 25.10
N ALA A 150 -10.89 1.47 23.89
CA ALA A 150 -10.44 2.78 23.43
C ALA A 150 -10.80 3.04 21.97
N VAL A 151 -11.13 4.29 21.66
CA VAL A 151 -11.29 4.84 20.32
C VAL A 151 -10.39 6.06 20.19
N VAL A 152 -9.49 6.05 19.20
CA VAL A 152 -8.59 7.17 18.89
C VAL A 152 -9.01 7.80 17.59
N ILE A 153 -9.34 9.09 17.63
CA ILE A 153 -9.71 9.91 16.46
C ILE A 153 -8.47 10.68 16.01
N VAL A 154 -8.10 10.50 14.75
CA VAL A 154 -6.84 11.04 14.20
C VAL A 154 -6.99 12.49 13.75
N ASP A 155 -8.09 12.83 13.08
CA ASP A 155 -8.39 14.20 12.64
C ASP A 155 -9.09 14.95 13.79
N GLU A 156 -8.58 16.12 14.11
CA GLU A 156 -9.09 16.89 15.26
C GLU A 156 -10.46 17.54 15.00
N ASP A 157 -10.85 17.70 13.73
CA ASP A 157 -12.13 18.29 13.36
C ASP A 157 -13.31 17.46 13.89
N GLY A 158 -14.14 18.06 14.75
CA GLY A 158 -15.30 17.46 15.37
C GLY A 158 -15.00 16.45 16.51
N ALA A 159 -13.73 16.21 16.83
CA ALA A 159 -13.34 15.21 17.82
C ALA A 159 -13.81 15.57 19.25
N ASP A 160 -13.86 16.84 19.61
CA ASP A 160 -14.27 17.29 20.94
C ASP A 160 -15.69 16.88 21.30
N SER A 161 -16.63 16.91 20.35
CA SER A 161 -18.01 16.49 20.56
C SER A 161 -18.13 14.98 20.75
N ALA A 162 -17.37 14.21 20.00
CA ALA A 162 -17.33 12.75 20.11
C ALA A 162 -16.70 12.29 21.44
N CYS A 163 -15.66 12.99 21.91
CA CYS A 163 -15.02 12.74 23.20
C CYS A 163 -15.97 13.03 24.38
N ALA A 164 -16.73 14.13 24.30
CA ALA A 164 -17.66 14.55 25.37
C ALA A 164 -18.87 13.62 25.50
N ALA A 165 -19.26 12.91 24.45
CA ALA A 165 -20.45 12.05 24.43
C ALA A 165 -20.24 10.66 25.06
N SER A 166 -19.02 10.30 25.47
CA SER A 166 -18.68 8.95 25.98
C SER A 166 -18.70 8.90 27.50
N THR A 167 -19.90 8.81 28.12
CA THR A 167 -20.02 8.56 29.56
C THR A 167 -20.13 7.08 29.93
N ASP A 168 -20.65 6.26 29.03
CA ASP A 168 -20.77 4.81 29.17
C ASP A 168 -20.25 4.13 27.90
N GLY A 169 -19.04 3.55 27.93
CA GLY A 169 -18.44 2.87 26.77
C GLY A 169 -16.93 2.98 26.73
N PRO A 170 -16.32 2.80 25.54
CA PRO A 170 -14.87 2.92 25.38
C PRO A 170 -14.41 4.35 25.64
N ALA A 171 -13.19 4.51 26.15
CA ALA A 171 -12.54 5.81 26.24
C ALA A 171 -12.32 6.38 24.84
N VAL A 172 -12.87 7.56 24.55
CA VAL A 172 -12.73 8.23 23.26
C VAL A 172 -11.80 9.45 23.42
N GLY A 173 -10.79 9.56 22.59
CA GLY A 173 -9.84 10.67 22.63
C GLY A 173 -9.25 10.99 21.27
N THR A 174 -8.64 12.18 21.14
CA THR A 174 -7.89 12.56 19.95
C THR A 174 -6.53 11.87 19.93
N LEU A 175 -5.93 11.76 18.73
CA LEU A 175 -4.57 11.24 18.59
C LEU A 175 -3.58 12.03 19.45
N ALA A 176 -3.68 13.36 19.47
CA ALA A 176 -2.78 14.22 20.26
C ALA A 176 -2.92 13.92 21.78
N GLN A 177 -4.15 13.82 22.30
CA GLN A 177 -4.41 13.47 23.69
C GLN A 177 -3.87 12.08 24.03
N TRP A 178 -4.13 11.09 23.18
CA TRP A 178 -3.68 9.71 23.36
C TRP A 178 -2.15 9.60 23.40
N LEU A 179 -1.44 10.25 22.46
CA LEU A 179 0.02 10.29 22.45
C LEU A 179 0.60 11.03 23.66
N ALA A 180 -0.03 12.14 24.08
CA ALA A 180 0.40 12.93 25.24
C ALA A 180 0.16 12.22 26.57
N SER A 181 -0.82 11.32 26.65
CA SER A 181 -1.14 10.54 27.88
C SER A 181 -0.14 9.43 28.16
N ALA A 182 0.73 9.08 27.20
CA ALA A 182 1.69 8.00 27.36
C ALA A 182 2.79 8.38 28.37
N PRO A 183 3.01 7.57 29.43
CA PRO A 183 4.16 7.74 30.32
C PRO A 183 5.48 7.63 29.57
N ARG A 184 6.58 8.02 30.23
CA ARG A 184 7.91 7.83 29.62
C ARG A 184 8.17 6.34 29.37
N ALA A 185 8.86 6.02 28.28
CA ALA A 185 9.15 4.63 27.88
C ALA A 185 9.79 3.79 29.01
N ALA A 186 10.61 4.39 29.85
CA ALA A 186 11.25 3.73 30.99
C ALA A 186 10.26 3.30 32.11
N GLU A 187 9.05 3.85 32.10
CA GLU A 187 8.01 3.57 33.10
C GLU A 187 7.02 2.50 32.63
N LEU A 188 7.11 2.09 31.36
CA LEU A 188 6.23 1.12 30.74
C LEU A 188 6.86 -0.27 30.71
N PRO A 189 6.07 -1.35 30.89
CA PRO A 189 6.56 -2.70 30.65
C PRO A 189 6.96 -2.85 29.17
N ALA A 190 8.06 -3.57 28.95
CA ALA A 190 8.44 -3.91 27.59
C ALA A 190 7.37 -4.83 26.96
N PRO A 191 6.88 -4.54 25.76
CA PRO A 191 5.94 -5.42 25.08
C PRO A 191 6.61 -6.76 24.76
N THR A 192 5.85 -7.85 24.84
CA THR A 192 6.34 -9.16 24.39
C THR A 192 6.41 -9.21 22.88
N PRO A 193 7.59 -9.42 22.28
CA PRO A 193 7.71 -9.53 20.83
C PRO A 193 6.90 -10.72 20.30
N PRO A 194 6.17 -10.57 19.20
CA PRO A 194 5.43 -11.69 18.61
C PRO A 194 6.38 -12.73 18.00
N GLY A 195 5.97 -14.00 18.07
CA GLY A 195 6.60 -15.09 17.36
C GLY A 195 6.08 -15.22 15.91
N PRO A 196 6.73 -16.05 15.09
CA PRO A 196 6.35 -16.23 13.67
C PRO A 196 4.96 -16.84 13.48
N GLU A 197 4.47 -17.62 14.43
CA GLU A 197 3.13 -18.24 14.37
C GLU A 197 2.03 -17.36 14.97
N ASP A 198 2.38 -16.26 15.61
CA ASP A 198 1.39 -15.31 16.11
C ASP A 198 0.71 -14.56 14.97
N LEU A 199 -0.51 -14.07 15.20
CA LEU A 199 -1.27 -13.34 14.20
C LEU A 199 -0.61 -11.99 13.88
N ALA A 200 -0.38 -11.77 12.60
CA ALA A 200 0.13 -10.52 12.04
C ALA A 200 -0.97 -9.62 11.47
N ALA A 201 -2.11 -10.19 11.13
CA ALA A 201 -3.28 -9.42 10.68
C ALA A 201 -4.53 -10.29 10.69
N LEU A 202 -5.68 -9.63 10.90
CA LEU A 202 -6.99 -10.20 10.65
C LEU A 202 -7.64 -9.39 9.51
N VAL A 203 -7.67 -9.97 8.32
CA VAL A 203 -8.13 -9.29 7.09
C VAL A 203 -9.52 -9.76 6.72
N TYR A 204 -10.48 -8.84 6.72
CA TYR A 204 -11.85 -9.16 6.35
C TYR A 204 -12.06 -9.11 4.85
N THR A 205 -12.73 -10.14 4.33
CA THR A 205 -13.11 -10.26 2.91
C THR A 205 -14.63 -10.40 2.80
N SER A 206 -15.19 -9.94 1.68
CA SER A 206 -16.61 -10.17 1.37
C SER A 206 -16.84 -11.68 1.20
N GLY A 207 -17.46 -12.30 2.20
CA GLY A 207 -17.81 -13.72 2.15
C GLY A 207 -18.87 -14.01 1.08
N THR A 208 -18.84 -15.22 0.52
CA THR A 208 -19.86 -15.72 -0.40
C THR A 208 -21.26 -15.78 0.22
N THR A 209 -21.36 -15.72 1.54
CA THR A 209 -22.60 -15.77 2.34
C THR A 209 -23.15 -14.37 2.71
N GLY A 210 -22.57 -13.29 2.19
CA GLY A 210 -23.01 -11.90 2.43
C GLY A 210 -22.45 -11.23 3.67
N LYS A 211 -21.91 -11.98 4.67
CA LYS A 211 -21.21 -11.41 5.83
C LYS A 211 -19.70 -11.47 5.63
N PRO A 212 -18.96 -10.42 6.01
CA PRO A 212 -17.50 -10.43 5.98
C PRO A 212 -16.92 -11.59 6.81
N LYS A 213 -15.81 -12.17 6.33
CA LYS A 213 -15.07 -13.24 7.04
C LYS A 213 -13.66 -12.78 7.31
N GLY A 214 -13.21 -12.93 8.56
CA GLY A 214 -11.85 -12.57 8.97
C GLY A 214 -10.85 -13.68 8.61
N VAL A 215 -9.94 -13.36 7.70
CA VAL A 215 -8.81 -14.24 7.35
C VAL A 215 -7.68 -13.98 8.32
N MET A 216 -7.26 -15.02 9.03
CA MET A 216 -6.17 -14.97 10.02
C MET A 216 -4.83 -15.19 9.30
N LEU A 217 -3.94 -14.20 9.37
CA LEU A 217 -2.61 -14.27 8.78
C LEU A 217 -1.55 -14.23 9.89
N THR A 218 -0.67 -15.21 9.93
CA THR A 218 0.47 -15.20 10.85
C THR A 218 1.63 -14.37 10.30
N HIS A 219 2.58 -13.98 11.17
CA HIS A 219 3.81 -13.32 10.74
C HIS A 219 4.55 -14.17 9.71
N ARG A 220 4.63 -15.49 9.91
CA ARG A 220 5.25 -16.43 8.97
C ARG A 220 4.59 -16.38 7.60
N ASN A 221 3.25 -16.34 7.54
CA ASN A 221 2.53 -16.28 6.27
C ASN A 221 2.96 -15.05 5.47
N VAL A 222 2.91 -13.86 6.10
CA VAL A 222 3.21 -12.60 5.42
C VAL A 222 4.68 -12.49 5.05
N VAL A 223 5.59 -12.81 5.97
CA VAL A 223 7.05 -12.72 5.71
C VAL A 223 7.47 -13.72 4.62
N SER A 224 6.90 -14.92 4.59
CA SER A 224 7.19 -15.91 3.55
C SER A 224 6.72 -15.45 2.18
N ASP A 225 5.55 -14.82 2.11
CA ASP A 225 5.02 -14.23 0.87
C ASP A 225 5.92 -13.09 0.37
N VAL A 226 6.32 -12.17 1.24
CA VAL A 226 7.29 -11.11 0.91
C VAL A 226 8.59 -11.70 0.36
N LYS A 227 9.15 -12.73 1.02
CA LYS A 227 10.37 -13.41 0.55
C LYS A 227 10.18 -14.06 -0.82
N ALA A 228 9.03 -14.68 -1.08
CA ALA A 228 8.71 -15.28 -2.36
C ALA A 228 8.57 -14.26 -3.49
N VAL A 229 7.89 -13.14 -3.22
CA VAL A 229 7.74 -12.03 -4.18
C VAL A 229 9.09 -11.43 -4.55
N LEU A 230 10.00 -11.26 -3.59
CA LEU A 230 11.35 -10.72 -3.81
C LEU A 230 12.21 -11.59 -4.73
N GLN A 231 11.92 -12.88 -4.84
CA GLN A 231 12.59 -13.75 -5.82
C GLN A 231 12.18 -13.48 -7.28
N ARG A 232 11.04 -12.79 -7.49
CA ARG A 232 10.47 -12.49 -8.81
C ARG A 232 10.57 -11.03 -9.18
N ILE A 233 10.31 -10.18 -8.21
CA ILE A 233 10.36 -8.72 -8.35
C ILE A 233 11.46 -8.23 -7.41
N VAL A 234 12.50 -7.61 -7.97
CA VAL A 234 13.65 -7.11 -7.20
C VAL A 234 13.58 -5.59 -7.13
N PRO A 235 12.86 -5.02 -6.14
CA PRO A 235 12.93 -3.61 -5.85
C PRO A 235 14.30 -3.27 -5.24
N THR A 236 14.72 -2.04 -5.37
CA THR A 236 15.99 -1.52 -4.86
C THR A 236 15.75 -0.35 -3.91
N VAL A 237 16.79 0.06 -3.22
CA VAL A 237 16.75 1.25 -2.33
C VAL A 237 16.43 2.55 -3.09
N ASP A 238 16.67 2.59 -4.39
CA ASP A 238 16.39 3.75 -5.25
C ASP A 238 14.95 3.75 -5.79
N ASP A 239 14.19 2.70 -5.51
CA ASP A 239 12.83 2.60 -5.99
C ASP A 239 11.85 3.42 -5.15
N VAL A 240 10.86 3.95 -5.87
CA VAL A 240 9.73 4.68 -5.30
C VAL A 240 8.44 3.99 -5.71
N PHE A 241 7.69 3.55 -4.72
CA PHE A 241 6.34 3.02 -4.88
C PHE A 241 5.32 4.14 -4.69
N LEU A 242 4.22 4.10 -5.43
CA LEU A 242 3.05 4.94 -5.17
C LEU A 242 1.94 4.05 -4.63
N SER A 243 1.63 4.20 -3.35
CA SER A 243 0.58 3.45 -2.64
C SER A 243 -0.76 4.17 -2.77
N PHE A 244 -1.74 3.51 -3.37
CA PHE A 244 -3.11 4.04 -3.56
C PHE A 244 -4.19 2.96 -3.49
N LEU A 245 -3.82 1.68 -3.51
CA LEU A 245 -4.76 0.59 -3.24
C LEU A 245 -5.00 0.49 -1.73
N PRO A 246 -6.18 0.07 -1.27
CA PRO A 246 -6.47 0.03 0.16
C PRO A 246 -5.57 -0.96 0.91
N LEU A 247 -4.96 -0.51 2.02
CA LEU A 247 -4.17 -1.37 2.93
C LEU A 247 -5.03 -2.44 3.63
N SER A 248 -6.35 -2.35 3.55
CA SER A 248 -7.28 -3.42 3.98
C SER A 248 -7.21 -4.67 3.10
N HIS A 249 -6.58 -4.61 1.91
CA HIS A 249 -6.39 -5.74 1.03
C HIS A 249 -4.97 -6.30 1.09
N THR A 250 -4.84 -7.62 1.15
CA THR A 250 -3.55 -8.33 1.26
C THR A 250 -2.60 -8.02 0.11
N PHE A 251 -3.11 -7.78 -1.10
CA PHE A 251 -2.29 -7.46 -2.25
C PHE A 251 -1.49 -6.16 -2.05
N GLU A 252 -2.13 -5.09 -1.56
CA GLU A 252 -1.44 -3.84 -1.25
C GLU A 252 -0.54 -4.01 -0.02
N ARG A 253 -1.01 -4.72 1.03
CA ARG A 253 -0.19 -4.96 2.22
C ARG A 253 1.13 -5.67 1.88
N THR A 254 1.10 -6.69 1.04
CA THR A 254 2.33 -7.35 0.60
C THR A 254 3.10 -6.50 -0.40
N GLY A 255 2.48 -6.11 -1.52
CA GLY A 255 3.16 -5.52 -2.67
C GLY A 255 3.50 -4.05 -2.53
N GLY A 256 2.62 -3.24 -1.92
CA GLY A 256 2.79 -1.79 -1.78
C GLY A 256 3.31 -1.35 -0.42
N TYR A 257 3.39 -2.25 0.56
CA TYR A 257 3.73 -1.89 1.94
C TYR A 257 4.89 -2.72 2.52
N TYR A 258 4.76 -4.04 2.69
CA TYR A 258 5.83 -4.83 3.30
C TYR A 258 7.02 -5.10 2.36
N LEU A 259 6.75 -5.26 1.07
CA LEU A 259 7.79 -5.43 0.06
C LEU A 259 8.76 -4.23 -0.01
N PRO A 260 8.28 -2.97 -0.06
CA PRO A 260 9.15 -1.79 0.05
C PRO A 260 9.99 -1.75 1.34
N ILE A 261 9.43 -2.13 2.49
CA ILE A 261 10.18 -2.20 3.76
C ILE A 261 11.34 -3.19 3.64
N ALA A 262 11.08 -4.39 3.10
CA ALA A 262 12.10 -5.40 2.88
C ALA A 262 13.21 -4.92 1.95
N ALA A 263 12.86 -4.25 0.86
CA ALA A 263 13.80 -3.77 -0.16
C ALA A 263 14.50 -2.45 0.22
N GLY A 264 13.97 -1.68 1.18
CA GLY A 264 14.44 -0.34 1.52
C GLY A 264 13.99 0.74 0.54
N SER A 265 12.95 0.45 -0.24
CA SER A 265 12.38 1.37 -1.22
C SER A 265 11.49 2.40 -0.54
N CYS A 266 11.36 3.58 -1.16
CA CYS A 266 10.47 4.63 -0.66
C CYS A 266 9.01 4.34 -1.04
N VAL A 267 8.08 4.55 -0.11
CA VAL A 267 6.64 4.53 -0.37
C VAL A 267 6.09 5.95 -0.33
N ALA A 268 5.51 6.41 -1.43
CA ALA A 268 4.73 7.64 -1.47
C ALA A 268 3.24 7.28 -1.39
N TYR A 269 2.52 7.92 -0.48
CA TYR A 269 1.07 7.75 -0.35
C TYR A 269 0.34 8.73 -1.27
N ALA A 270 -0.49 8.23 -2.17
CA ALA A 270 -1.31 9.07 -3.03
C ALA A 270 -2.32 9.88 -2.19
N ARG A 271 -2.56 11.14 -2.59
CA ARG A 271 -3.52 12.02 -1.92
C ARG A 271 -4.96 11.49 -1.98
N SER A 272 -5.35 11.01 -3.15
CA SER A 272 -6.65 10.38 -3.37
C SER A 272 -6.71 9.73 -4.75
N VAL A 273 -7.69 8.85 -4.99
CA VAL A 273 -7.89 8.22 -6.30
C VAL A 273 -8.19 9.25 -7.43
N PRO A 274 -8.99 10.30 -7.21
CA PRO A 274 -9.18 11.36 -8.21
C PRO A 274 -7.89 12.10 -8.60
N LEU A 275 -6.97 12.32 -7.66
CA LEU A 275 -5.71 13.03 -7.86
C LEU A 275 -4.56 12.13 -8.32
N LEU A 276 -4.80 10.82 -8.47
CA LEU A 276 -3.78 9.83 -8.79
C LEU A 276 -2.97 10.19 -10.06
N ALA A 277 -3.61 10.75 -11.08
CA ALA A 277 -2.92 11.14 -12.31
C ALA A 277 -1.92 12.29 -12.12
N GLU A 278 -2.18 13.19 -11.18
CA GLU A 278 -1.27 14.27 -10.80
C GLU A 278 -0.15 13.72 -9.93
N ASP A 279 -0.49 12.86 -8.96
CA ASP A 279 0.47 12.24 -8.05
C ASP A 279 1.48 11.38 -8.80
N LEU A 280 1.04 10.63 -9.82
CA LEU A 280 1.93 9.87 -10.70
C LEU A 280 2.99 10.77 -11.36
N LYS A 281 2.60 11.97 -11.81
CA LYS A 281 3.53 12.92 -12.45
C LYS A 281 4.45 13.61 -11.46
N THR A 282 3.98 13.89 -10.24
CA THR A 282 4.75 14.58 -9.19
C THR A 282 5.71 13.62 -8.50
N VAL A 283 5.20 12.48 -8.04
CA VAL A 283 5.98 11.45 -7.32
C VAL A 283 6.95 10.73 -8.25
N ARG A 284 6.55 10.50 -9.51
CA ARG A 284 7.31 9.78 -10.53
C ARG A 284 7.78 8.40 -10.04
N PRO A 285 6.84 7.50 -9.71
CA PRO A 285 7.17 6.21 -9.16
C PRO A 285 8.00 5.37 -10.14
N THR A 286 8.81 4.46 -9.61
CA THR A 286 9.58 3.48 -10.40
C THR A 286 8.93 2.09 -10.37
N VAL A 287 8.15 1.80 -9.32
CA VAL A 287 7.36 0.58 -9.16
C VAL A 287 5.90 0.97 -8.94
N LEU A 288 5.02 0.37 -9.72
CA LEU A 288 3.57 0.60 -9.61
C LEU A 288 2.86 -0.73 -9.35
N VAL A 289 2.30 -0.89 -8.15
CA VAL A 289 1.43 -2.01 -7.80
C VAL A 289 -0.01 -1.58 -8.02
N SER A 290 -0.74 -2.29 -8.88
CA SER A 290 -2.07 -1.86 -9.28
C SER A 290 -2.97 -3.04 -9.64
N VAL A 291 -4.24 -2.74 -9.89
CA VAL A 291 -5.26 -3.69 -10.36
C VAL A 291 -5.54 -3.46 -11.85
N PRO A 292 -6.03 -4.48 -12.58
CA PRO A 292 -6.30 -4.37 -14.02
C PRO A 292 -7.11 -3.14 -14.42
N ARG A 293 -8.11 -2.76 -13.63
CA ARG A 293 -8.97 -1.59 -13.89
C ARG A 293 -8.22 -0.28 -14.12
N ILE A 294 -7.09 -0.08 -13.46
CA ILE A 294 -6.30 1.15 -13.62
C ILE A 294 -5.62 1.15 -14.99
N TYR A 295 -5.01 0.02 -15.37
CA TYR A 295 -4.40 -0.15 -16.68
C TYR A 295 -5.43 -0.04 -17.82
N GLU A 296 -6.60 -0.64 -17.65
CA GLU A 296 -7.75 -0.54 -18.57
C GLU A 296 -8.19 0.90 -18.78
N ARG A 297 -8.34 1.66 -17.66
CA ARG A 297 -8.75 3.07 -17.72
C ARG A 297 -7.73 3.94 -18.43
N VAL A 298 -6.43 3.72 -18.18
CA VAL A 298 -5.36 4.45 -18.87
C VAL A 298 -5.33 4.09 -20.35
N HIS A 299 -5.46 2.81 -20.69
CA HIS A 299 -5.53 2.34 -22.07
C HIS A 299 -6.73 2.92 -22.81
N ALA A 300 -7.93 2.90 -22.20
CA ALA A 300 -9.14 3.48 -22.79
C ALA A 300 -8.99 4.98 -23.08
N LYS A 301 -8.46 5.76 -22.12
CA LYS A 301 -8.16 7.18 -22.33
C LYS A 301 -7.12 7.44 -23.42
N LEU A 302 -6.14 6.54 -23.55
CA LEU A 302 -5.17 6.62 -24.62
C LEU A 302 -5.83 6.42 -25.99
N LEU A 303 -6.62 5.37 -26.14
CA LEU A 303 -7.35 5.08 -27.39
C LEU A 303 -8.31 6.20 -27.74
N GLU A 304 -9.04 6.76 -26.78
CA GLU A 304 -9.92 7.92 -27.00
C GLU A 304 -9.17 9.12 -27.60
N LYS A 305 -7.95 9.39 -27.14
CA LYS A 305 -7.11 10.46 -27.66
C LYS A 305 -6.52 10.17 -29.04
N LEU A 306 -6.33 8.90 -29.37
CA LEU A 306 -5.70 8.48 -30.64
C LEU A 306 -6.74 8.26 -31.74
N SER A 307 -7.95 7.78 -31.41
CA SER A 307 -8.98 7.37 -32.37
C SER A 307 -9.39 8.47 -33.37
N PRO A 308 -9.45 9.77 -33.02
CA PRO A 308 -9.77 10.81 -33.98
C PRO A 308 -8.73 11.03 -35.06
N THR A 309 -7.52 10.43 -34.90
CA THR A 309 -6.38 10.68 -35.80
C THR A 309 -5.81 9.37 -36.31
N PRO A 310 -6.21 8.89 -37.51
CA PRO A 310 -5.86 7.56 -38.01
C PRO A 310 -4.35 7.29 -38.06
N TRP A 311 -3.53 8.27 -38.43
CA TRP A 311 -2.07 8.09 -38.50
C TRP A 311 -1.43 7.91 -37.10
N LYS A 312 -2.01 8.55 -36.05
CA LYS A 312 -1.54 8.34 -34.66
C LYS A 312 -1.88 6.94 -34.17
N MET A 313 -3.03 6.41 -34.56
CA MET A 313 -3.42 5.04 -34.24
C MET A 313 -2.47 4.04 -34.90
N GLN A 314 -2.16 4.22 -36.19
CA GLN A 314 -1.21 3.37 -36.91
C GLN A 314 0.21 3.44 -36.29
N LEU A 315 0.64 4.63 -35.88
CA LEU A 315 1.92 4.82 -35.19
C LEU A 315 1.94 4.09 -33.85
N TYR A 316 0.85 4.16 -33.09
CA TYR A 316 0.69 3.43 -31.84
C TYR A 316 0.72 1.91 -32.05
N GLU A 317 0.00 1.38 -33.02
CA GLU A 317 -0.03 -0.05 -33.35
C GLU A 317 1.37 -0.54 -33.79
N ALA A 318 2.07 0.24 -34.60
CA ALA A 318 3.45 -0.06 -35.00
C ALA A 318 4.41 -0.11 -33.80
N ALA A 319 4.27 0.85 -32.88
CA ALA A 319 5.08 0.88 -31.65
C ALA A 319 4.76 -0.31 -30.74
N GLN A 320 3.49 -0.65 -30.55
CA GLN A 320 3.03 -1.78 -29.74
C GLN A 320 3.54 -3.11 -30.29
N ASN A 321 3.41 -3.34 -31.59
CA ASN A 321 3.85 -4.60 -32.21
C ASN A 321 5.38 -4.76 -32.11
N LYS A 322 6.12 -3.69 -32.37
CA LYS A 322 7.59 -3.70 -32.29
C LYS A 322 8.09 -3.84 -30.86
N GLY A 323 7.43 -3.18 -29.90
CA GLY A 323 7.69 -3.31 -28.46
C GLY A 323 7.46 -4.74 -27.99
N TRP A 324 6.34 -5.33 -28.35
CA TRP A 324 5.99 -6.71 -28.02
C TRP A 324 7.00 -7.72 -28.60
N ALA A 325 7.37 -7.59 -29.87
CA ALA A 325 8.38 -8.45 -30.50
C ALA A 325 9.73 -8.38 -29.75
N ARG A 326 10.17 -7.18 -29.37
CA ARG A 326 11.38 -6.98 -28.58
C ARG A 326 11.29 -7.59 -27.19
N PHE A 327 10.14 -7.46 -26.54
CA PHE A 327 9.87 -8.09 -25.23
C PHE A 327 9.96 -9.62 -25.34
N CYS A 328 9.31 -10.22 -26.34
CA CYS A 328 9.37 -11.66 -26.57
C CYS A 328 10.81 -12.15 -26.73
N VAL A 329 11.61 -11.49 -27.57
CA VAL A 329 13.04 -11.81 -27.73
C VAL A 329 13.80 -11.69 -26.41
N ALA A 330 13.59 -10.63 -25.65
CA ALA A 330 14.29 -10.40 -24.38
C ALA A 330 13.91 -11.43 -23.31
N GLN A 331 12.70 -12.01 -23.38
CA GLN A 331 12.21 -13.03 -22.45
C GLN A 331 12.41 -14.48 -22.96
N GLY A 332 13.01 -14.67 -24.15
CA GLY A 332 13.14 -15.99 -24.77
C GLY A 332 11.80 -16.63 -25.15
N LEU A 333 10.78 -15.82 -25.39
CA LEU A 333 9.46 -16.26 -25.83
C LEU A 333 9.44 -16.45 -27.36
N PRO A 334 8.54 -17.30 -27.90
CA PRO A 334 8.36 -17.43 -29.36
C PRO A 334 8.09 -16.05 -29.98
N ALA A 335 8.68 -15.82 -31.15
CA ALA A 335 8.38 -14.63 -31.92
C ALA A 335 6.87 -14.51 -32.17
N PRO A 336 6.25 -13.34 -31.93
CA PRO A 336 4.83 -13.18 -32.22
C PRO A 336 4.59 -13.44 -33.71
N GLN A 337 3.56 -14.24 -34.00
CA GLN A 337 3.08 -14.37 -35.38
C GLN A 337 2.73 -12.96 -35.88
N ALA A 338 3.20 -12.60 -37.06
CA ALA A 338 2.87 -11.32 -37.66
C ALA A 338 1.32 -11.26 -37.77
N ASP A 339 0.70 -10.38 -37.00
CA ASP A 339 -0.69 -10.05 -37.19
C ASP A 339 -0.78 -9.39 -38.59
N GLU A 340 -1.27 -10.13 -39.56
CA GLU A 340 -1.45 -9.67 -40.94
C GLU A 340 -2.51 -8.56 -41.08
N GLY A 341 -3.09 -8.10 -39.97
CA GLY A 341 -4.14 -7.12 -39.92
C GLY A 341 -3.70 -5.74 -39.45
N ARG A 342 -3.52 -4.83 -40.40
CA ARG A 342 -3.65 -3.36 -40.28
C ARG A 342 -2.40 -2.48 -40.17
N ALA A 343 -1.28 -2.87 -39.61
CA ALA A 343 -0.08 -2.03 -39.65
C ALA A 343 0.81 -2.28 -40.89
N ALA A 344 0.22 -2.44 -42.05
CA ALA A 344 0.92 -2.59 -43.34
C ALA A 344 1.21 -1.21 -43.96
N GLY A 345 1.90 -0.37 -43.22
CA GLY A 345 2.29 0.94 -43.70
C GLY A 345 3.77 1.20 -43.45
N TRP A 346 4.31 2.20 -44.11
CA TRP A 346 5.69 2.70 -43.91
C TRP A 346 6.02 2.93 -42.41
N MET A 347 5.01 3.12 -41.52
CA MET A 347 5.19 3.28 -40.07
C MET A 347 5.71 2.03 -39.37
N ALA A 348 5.41 0.84 -39.89
CA ALA A 348 5.98 -0.41 -39.38
C ALA A 348 7.48 -0.52 -39.65
N ALA A 349 7.99 0.19 -40.64
CA ALA A 349 9.41 0.25 -40.97
C ALA A 349 10.19 1.24 -40.09
N LEU A 350 9.51 2.14 -39.34
CA LEU A 350 10.18 3.13 -38.49
C LEU A 350 11.09 2.45 -37.47
N PRO A 351 12.30 2.97 -37.22
CA PRO A 351 13.21 2.41 -36.24
C PRO A 351 12.66 2.55 -34.81
N TRP A 352 12.94 1.56 -33.98
CA TRP A 352 12.44 1.53 -32.58
C TRP A 352 12.75 2.81 -31.80
N PRO A 353 13.94 3.44 -31.86
CA PRO A 353 14.20 4.66 -31.11
C PRO A 353 13.22 5.79 -31.42
N LEU A 354 12.75 5.89 -32.67
CA LEU A 354 11.79 6.89 -33.10
C LEU A 354 10.37 6.57 -32.55
N LEU A 355 9.94 5.31 -32.69
CA LEU A 355 8.67 4.85 -32.12
C LEU A 355 8.65 4.99 -30.57
N GLN A 356 9.75 4.69 -29.93
CA GLN A 356 9.93 4.87 -28.50
C GLN A 356 9.80 6.35 -28.10
N ALA A 357 10.42 7.26 -28.85
CA ALA A 357 10.35 8.69 -28.57
C ALA A 357 8.95 9.27 -28.80
N LEU A 358 8.26 8.85 -29.87
CA LEU A 358 6.99 9.42 -30.28
C LEU A 358 5.77 8.80 -29.56
N VAL A 359 5.86 7.53 -29.12
CA VAL A 359 4.74 6.79 -28.53
C VAL A 359 5.05 6.33 -27.11
N ALA A 360 6.09 5.52 -26.91
CA ALA A 360 6.31 4.89 -25.60
C ALA A 360 6.67 5.92 -24.52
N LYS A 361 7.54 6.89 -24.80
CA LYS A 361 7.90 7.93 -23.81
C LYS A 361 6.71 8.80 -23.38
N PRO A 362 5.87 9.35 -24.30
CA PRO A 362 4.67 10.08 -23.91
C PRO A 362 3.66 9.24 -23.12
N LEU A 363 3.54 7.95 -23.41
CA LEU A 363 2.70 7.03 -22.64
C LEU A 363 3.25 6.84 -21.22
N LEU A 364 4.53 6.52 -21.11
CA LEU A 364 5.21 6.37 -19.82
C LEU A 364 5.18 7.68 -19.00
N ALA A 365 5.20 8.84 -19.64
CA ALA A 365 5.10 10.13 -18.96
C ALA A 365 3.78 10.30 -18.21
N GLN A 366 2.68 9.63 -18.61
CA GLN A 366 1.43 9.62 -17.86
C GLN A 366 1.60 8.93 -16.47
N PHE A 367 2.55 8.02 -16.36
CA PHE A 367 2.95 7.35 -15.11
C PHE A 367 4.18 7.99 -14.45
N GLY A 368 4.52 9.24 -14.80
CA GLY A 368 5.69 9.95 -14.27
C GLY A 368 7.01 9.66 -15.00
N GLY A 369 7.01 8.82 -16.03
CA GLY A 369 8.16 8.59 -16.94
C GLY A 369 9.31 7.78 -16.35
N ARG A 370 9.17 7.21 -15.14
CA ARG A 370 10.21 6.44 -14.44
C ARG A 370 9.81 5.00 -14.11
N VAL A 371 8.56 4.60 -14.39
CA VAL A 371 8.08 3.24 -14.09
C VAL A 371 8.94 2.22 -14.83
N ARG A 372 9.61 1.34 -14.07
CA ARG A 372 10.41 0.22 -14.57
C ARG A 372 9.76 -1.14 -14.32
N VAL A 373 8.90 -1.21 -13.28
CA VAL A 373 8.13 -2.39 -12.93
C VAL A 373 6.68 -1.99 -12.70
N ALA A 374 5.78 -2.64 -13.42
CA ALA A 374 4.34 -2.54 -13.21
C ALA A 374 3.80 -3.91 -12.81
N VAL A 375 3.17 -4.00 -11.66
CA VAL A 375 2.58 -5.22 -11.11
C VAL A 375 1.07 -5.12 -11.22
N SER A 376 0.43 -6.14 -11.79
CA SER A 376 -1.03 -6.25 -11.84
C SER A 376 -1.47 -7.49 -11.08
N GLY A 377 -2.41 -7.31 -10.15
CA GLY A 377 -2.93 -8.40 -9.32
C GLY A 377 -4.40 -8.19 -8.95
N GLY A 378 -4.93 -9.12 -8.16
CA GLY A 378 -6.34 -9.10 -7.72
C GLY A 378 -7.35 -9.60 -8.77
N ALA A 379 -7.00 -9.55 -10.05
CA ALA A 379 -7.78 -10.09 -11.17
C ALA A 379 -6.88 -10.31 -12.40
N PRO A 380 -7.29 -11.12 -13.39
CA PRO A 380 -6.52 -11.31 -14.61
C PRO A 380 -6.49 -10.03 -15.46
N LEU A 381 -5.29 -9.66 -15.92
CA LEU A 381 -5.12 -8.56 -16.89
C LEU A 381 -5.32 -9.10 -18.31
N SER A 382 -6.12 -8.40 -19.13
CA SER A 382 -6.32 -8.75 -20.54
C SER A 382 -4.97 -8.76 -21.29
N PRO A 383 -4.69 -9.80 -22.13
CA PRO A 383 -3.48 -9.85 -22.94
C PRO A 383 -3.28 -8.61 -23.82
N THR A 384 -4.37 -8.07 -24.37
CA THR A 384 -4.34 -6.85 -25.20
C THR A 384 -3.84 -5.66 -24.41
N ILE A 385 -4.28 -5.52 -23.17
CA ILE A 385 -3.85 -4.43 -22.28
C ILE A 385 -2.42 -4.65 -21.81
N ALA A 386 -2.07 -5.88 -21.41
CA ALA A 386 -0.70 -6.22 -21.07
C ALA A 386 0.28 -5.86 -22.20
N LYS A 387 -0.06 -6.20 -23.45
CA LYS A 387 0.74 -5.88 -24.65
C LYS A 387 0.96 -4.38 -24.83
N CYS A 388 0.02 -3.54 -24.41
CA CYS A 388 0.17 -2.08 -24.48
C CYS A 388 1.28 -1.53 -23.57
N PHE A 389 1.54 -2.20 -22.43
CA PHE A 389 2.49 -1.75 -21.42
C PHE A 389 3.83 -2.49 -21.44
N LEU A 390 3.96 -3.48 -22.29
CA LEU A 390 5.19 -4.26 -22.51
C LEU A 390 5.94 -3.80 -23.76
#